data_2e1d30ae3b846e15f40fe0d411c3bf90
#
_entry.id   2e1d30ae3b846e15f40fe0d411c3bf90
#
_cell.length_a   1.000
_cell.length_b   1.000
_cell.length_c   1.000
_cell.angle_alpha   90.00
_cell.angle_beta   90.00
_cell.angle_gamma   90.00
#
_symmetry.space_group_name_H-M   'P 1'
#
loop_
_entity.id
_entity.type
_entity.pdbx_description
1 polymer ?
#
loop_
_entity_poly.entity_id
_entity_poly.type
_entity_poly.pdbx_seq_one_letter_code
_entity_poly.pdbx_strand_id
1 'polypeptide(L)'
;MRDAAAEARLRAFLVQWGPLVPETACDAMPVDFDAQFDALLAARPAVASSIMGGIPARAGGMPQGAGIAWFACATTLDEALAAQAAGADAVVAQGAEAGGHRGAFDAGRAAQQMTGLFALLPRLVDGLDIPVIAAGGIADARGIAAALTLGASAVQVGTGLLRTPEAALPSAWADALARSEPEHTQPTSAFSGRLGRALATAYVHAASAADAPPPAPYPVRRGLTAPMRQAAARDNRLDALQAWAGQSAWMAPAQPAAHVVTQWWKQAQALLCR
;
A
#
# COMPACT_ATOMS: atom_id res chain seq x y z
N MET A 1 -2.34 -16.17 22.04
CA MET A 1 -3.52 -16.24 22.93
C MET A 1 -4.33 -14.96 22.72
N ARG A 2 -5.65 -15.03 22.52
CA ARG A 2 -6.51 -13.85 22.38
C ARG A 2 -6.57 -13.10 23.72
N ASP A 3 -6.45 -11.76 23.69
CA ASP A 3 -6.65 -10.90 24.85
C ASP A 3 -8.08 -10.32 24.80
N ALA A 4 -9.01 -10.99 25.49
CA ALA A 4 -10.41 -10.60 25.53
C ALA A 4 -10.62 -9.18 26.12
N ALA A 5 -9.80 -8.77 27.10
CA ALA A 5 -9.91 -7.45 27.71
C ALA A 5 -9.43 -6.34 26.75
N ALA A 6 -8.36 -6.58 26.01
CA ALA A 6 -7.91 -5.67 24.96
C ALA A 6 -8.92 -5.57 23.80
N GLU A 7 -9.50 -6.70 23.40
CA GLU A 7 -10.57 -6.72 22.40
C GLU A 7 -11.81 -5.94 22.85
N ALA A 8 -12.24 -6.09 24.09
CA ALA A 8 -13.39 -5.36 24.65
C ALA A 8 -13.15 -3.84 24.65
N ARG A 9 -11.97 -3.38 25.09
CA ARG A 9 -11.60 -1.96 25.03
C ARG A 9 -11.60 -1.44 23.60
N LEU A 10 -11.08 -2.23 22.68
CA LEU A 10 -11.04 -1.84 21.26
C LEU A 10 -12.44 -1.78 20.66
N ARG A 11 -13.36 -2.69 20.98
CA ARG A 11 -14.76 -2.64 20.56
C ARG A 11 -15.46 -1.39 21.09
N ALA A 12 -15.28 -1.06 22.37
CA ALA A 12 -15.81 0.16 22.99
C ALA A 12 -15.29 1.44 22.31
N PHE A 13 -14.04 1.45 21.88
CA PHE A 13 -13.48 2.55 21.08
C PHE A 13 -14.09 2.62 19.68
N LEU A 14 -14.23 1.48 18.99
CA LEU A 14 -14.70 1.44 17.59
C LEU A 14 -16.17 1.80 17.43
N VAL A 15 -17.03 1.57 18.46
CA VAL A 15 -18.45 1.92 18.40
C VAL A 15 -18.70 3.43 18.27
N GLN A 16 -17.72 4.25 18.65
CA GLN A 16 -17.78 5.71 18.47
C GLN A 16 -17.64 6.15 17.01
N TRP A 17 -17.13 5.26 16.15
CA TRP A 17 -16.79 5.53 14.75
C TRP A 17 -17.70 4.84 13.76
N GLY A 18 -18.49 3.86 14.18
CA GLY A 18 -19.34 3.11 13.28
C GLY A 18 -20.30 2.16 14.01
N PRO A 19 -20.91 1.22 13.30
CA PRO A 19 -21.81 0.22 13.87
C PRO A 19 -21.15 -0.63 14.95
N LEU A 20 -21.97 -1.28 15.78
CA LEU A 20 -21.52 -2.28 16.74
C LEU A 20 -20.65 -3.34 16.04
N VAL A 21 -19.53 -3.66 16.68
CA VAL A 21 -18.59 -4.67 16.19
C VAL A 21 -19.09 -6.06 16.64
N PRO A 22 -19.46 -6.97 15.73
CA PRO A 22 -19.89 -8.33 16.09
C PRO A 22 -18.84 -9.09 16.89
N GLU A 23 -19.25 -10.00 17.77
CA GLU A 23 -18.31 -10.81 18.54
C GLU A 23 -17.39 -11.65 17.65
N THR A 24 -17.91 -12.14 16.53
CA THR A 24 -17.19 -12.93 15.54
C THR A 24 -16.20 -12.10 14.69
N ALA A 25 -16.19 -10.78 14.79
CA ALA A 25 -15.30 -9.94 13.98
C ALA A 25 -13.80 -10.18 14.27
N CYS A 26 -13.49 -10.68 15.46
CA CYS A 26 -12.12 -11.06 15.84
C CYS A 26 -11.70 -12.46 15.36
N ASP A 27 -12.64 -13.26 14.85
CA ASP A 27 -12.36 -14.56 14.24
C ASP A 27 -11.90 -14.45 12.78
N ALA A 28 -11.65 -13.23 12.32
CA ALA A 28 -11.14 -12.98 10.99
C ALA A 28 -9.86 -13.76 10.75
N MET A 29 -9.87 -14.59 9.70
CA MET A 29 -8.73 -15.37 9.26
C MET A 29 -8.08 -14.69 8.04
N PRO A 30 -6.76 -14.85 7.85
CA PRO A 30 -6.16 -14.52 6.55
C PRO A 30 -6.86 -15.33 5.45
N VAL A 31 -6.87 -14.81 4.25
CA VAL A 31 -7.32 -15.60 3.10
C VAL A 31 -6.35 -16.76 2.90
N ASP A 32 -6.87 -17.90 2.51
CA ASP A 32 -6.06 -19.08 2.20
C ASP A 32 -5.09 -18.75 1.05
N PHE A 33 -3.81 -18.68 1.40
CA PHE A 33 -2.77 -18.30 0.44
C PHE A 33 -2.63 -19.35 -0.66
N ASP A 34 -2.79 -20.62 -0.35
CA ASP A 34 -2.64 -21.70 -1.29
C ASP A 34 -3.74 -21.66 -2.35
N ALA A 35 -4.99 -21.49 -1.93
CA ALA A 35 -6.12 -21.31 -2.84
C ALA A 35 -5.98 -20.05 -3.72
N GLN A 36 -5.47 -18.94 -3.15
CA GLN A 36 -5.21 -17.73 -3.93
C GLN A 36 -4.11 -17.94 -4.97
N PHE A 37 -3.05 -18.63 -4.59
CA PHE A 37 -1.94 -18.90 -5.48
C PHE A 37 -2.32 -19.84 -6.62
N ASP A 38 -3.10 -20.88 -6.34
CA ASP A 38 -3.63 -21.78 -7.37
C ASP A 38 -4.54 -21.03 -8.36
N ALA A 39 -5.39 -20.14 -7.87
CA ALA A 39 -6.22 -19.28 -8.73
C ALA A 39 -5.36 -18.32 -9.58
N LEU A 40 -4.26 -17.77 -9.04
CA LEU A 40 -3.30 -16.96 -9.78
C LEU A 40 -2.66 -17.76 -10.92
N LEU A 41 -2.19 -18.98 -10.64
CA LEU A 41 -1.59 -19.84 -11.65
C LEU A 41 -2.60 -20.22 -12.75
N ALA A 42 -3.86 -20.50 -12.38
CA ALA A 42 -4.93 -20.80 -13.33
C ALA A 42 -5.28 -19.60 -14.22
N ALA A 43 -5.25 -18.38 -13.67
CA ALA A 43 -5.55 -17.15 -14.41
C ALA A 43 -4.45 -16.75 -15.40
N ARG A 44 -3.21 -17.22 -15.21
CA ARG A 44 -2.03 -16.96 -16.06
C ARG A 44 -1.86 -15.47 -16.43
N PRO A 45 -1.83 -14.54 -15.47
CA PRO A 45 -1.52 -13.15 -15.79
C PRO A 45 -0.08 -13.04 -16.32
N ALA A 46 0.22 -11.99 -17.08
CA ALA A 46 1.59 -11.74 -17.53
C ALA A 46 2.53 -11.48 -16.34
N VAL A 47 2.03 -10.84 -15.28
CA VAL A 47 2.79 -10.47 -14.08
C VAL A 47 1.97 -10.76 -12.83
N ALA A 48 2.61 -11.34 -11.81
CA ALA A 48 2.13 -11.41 -10.44
C ALA A 48 3.00 -10.55 -9.53
N SER A 49 2.40 -9.82 -8.59
CA SER A 49 3.17 -9.06 -7.60
C SER A 49 2.93 -9.57 -6.19
N SER A 50 3.99 -9.53 -5.36
CA SER A 50 3.90 -9.81 -3.92
C SER A 50 4.26 -8.58 -3.10
N ILE A 51 3.65 -8.49 -1.91
CA ILE A 51 3.92 -7.44 -0.91
C ILE A 51 3.96 -8.07 0.48
N MET A 52 4.79 -7.52 1.38
CA MET A 52 4.96 -8.03 2.76
C MET A 52 5.60 -9.42 2.83
N GLY A 53 6.46 -9.73 1.90
CA GLY A 53 7.18 -10.99 1.77
C GLY A 53 7.26 -11.46 0.33
N GLY A 54 8.13 -12.43 0.09
CA GLY A 54 8.26 -13.12 -1.18
C GLY A 54 7.17 -14.18 -1.37
N ILE A 55 7.10 -14.73 -2.57
CA ILE A 55 6.31 -15.94 -2.83
C ILE A 55 7.13 -17.14 -2.30
N PRO A 56 6.61 -17.92 -1.34
CA PRO A 56 7.33 -19.06 -0.81
C PRO A 56 7.47 -20.16 -1.88
N ALA A 57 8.61 -20.86 -1.87
CA ALA A 57 8.81 -22.04 -2.70
C ALA A 57 7.77 -23.12 -2.35
N ARG A 58 7.13 -23.70 -3.35
CA ARG A 58 6.01 -24.65 -3.18
C ARG A 58 6.12 -25.84 -4.09
N ALA A 59 5.42 -26.92 -3.73
CA ALA A 59 5.33 -28.14 -4.54
C ALA A 59 4.72 -27.88 -5.94
N GLY A 60 3.86 -26.86 -6.10
CA GLY A 60 3.29 -26.44 -7.38
C GLY A 60 4.20 -25.57 -8.26
N GLY A 61 5.42 -25.29 -7.79
CA GLY A 61 6.39 -24.46 -8.50
C GLY A 61 6.24 -22.95 -8.22
N MET A 62 7.17 -22.18 -8.78
CA MET A 62 7.14 -20.72 -8.76
C MET A 62 6.33 -20.18 -9.95
N PRO A 63 5.82 -18.93 -9.91
CA PRO A 63 5.08 -18.33 -11.02
C PRO A 63 5.78 -18.42 -12.36
N GLN A 64 7.11 -18.31 -12.39
CA GLN A 64 7.94 -18.40 -13.60
C GLN A 64 7.80 -19.75 -14.32
N GLY A 65 7.61 -20.84 -13.58
CA GLY A 65 7.33 -22.16 -14.15
C GLY A 65 6.02 -22.21 -14.97
N ALA A 66 5.09 -21.28 -14.70
CA ALA A 66 3.85 -21.09 -15.45
C ALA A 66 3.95 -19.97 -16.51
N GLY A 67 5.15 -19.36 -16.71
CA GLY A 67 5.36 -18.24 -17.61
C GLY A 67 4.84 -16.90 -17.07
N ILE A 68 4.70 -16.76 -15.75
CA ILE A 68 4.21 -15.55 -15.09
C ILE A 68 5.43 -14.85 -14.46
N ALA A 69 5.71 -13.60 -14.84
CA ALA A 69 6.76 -12.81 -14.20
C ALA A 69 6.36 -12.44 -12.76
N TRP A 70 7.32 -12.51 -11.83
CA TRP A 70 7.10 -12.15 -10.44
C TRP A 70 7.80 -10.84 -10.06
N PHE A 71 7.01 -9.83 -9.65
CA PHE A 71 7.48 -8.56 -9.13
C PHE A 71 7.32 -8.52 -7.61
N ALA A 72 8.45 -8.41 -6.88
CA ALA A 72 8.45 -8.37 -5.41
C ALA A 72 8.54 -6.94 -4.89
N CYS A 73 7.65 -6.54 -3.98
CA CYS A 73 7.75 -5.25 -3.31
C CYS A 73 8.77 -5.34 -2.17
N ALA A 74 9.73 -4.41 -2.13
CA ALA A 74 10.75 -4.32 -1.09
C ALA A 74 10.87 -2.88 -0.56
N THR A 75 11.24 -2.77 0.71
CA THR A 75 11.39 -1.49 1.44
C THR A 75 12.81 -1.24 1.92
N THR A 76 13.68 -2.25 1.79
CA THR A 76 15.11 -2.21 2.13
C THR A 76 15.91 -3.00 1.10
N LEU A 77 17.26 -2.79 1.08
CA LEU A 77 18.13 -3.59 0.23
C LEU A 77 18.12 -5.08 0.59
N ASP A 78 18.12 -5.40 1.89
CA ASP A 78 18.13 -6.80 2.34
C ASP A 78 16.89 -7.55 1.86
N GLU A 79 15.71 -6.91 1.91
CA GLU A 79 14.47 -7.47 1.37
C GLU A 79 14.55 -7.65 -0.14
N ALA A 80 15.12 -6.68 -0.85
CA ALA A 80 15.27 -6.72 -2.30
C ALA A 80 16.23 -7.83 -2.76
N LEU A 81 17.39 -7.98 -2.07
CA LEU A 81 18.33 -9.08 -2.31
C LEU A 81 17.70 -10.45 -2.01
N ALA A 82 16.94 -10.56 -0.93
CA ALA A 82 16.20 -11.79 -0.62
C ALA A 82 15.16 -12.14 -1.70
N ALA A 83 14.45 -11.14 -2.24
CA ALA A 83 13.52 -11.32 -3.34
C ALA A 83 14.23 -11.77 -4.64
N GLN A 84 15.35 -11.11 -5.01
CA GLN A 84 16.16 -11.51 -6.16
C GLN A 84 16.67 -12.95 -6.01
N ALA A 85 17.22 -13.30 -4.84
CA ALA A 85 17.72 -14.65 -4.56
C ALA A 85 16.61 -15.71 -4.60
N ALA A 86 15.36 -15.32 -4.28
CA ALA A 86 14.18 -16.18 -4.39
C ALA A 86 13.62 -16.26 -5.83
N GLY A 87 14.22 -15.56 -6.80
CA GLY A 87 13.86 -15.62 -8.21
C GLY A 87 12.87 -14.56 -8.67
N ALA A 88 12.74 -13.41 -8.00
CA ALA A 88 11.95 -12.31 -8.51
C ALA A 88 12.51 -11.79 -9.84
N ASP A 89 11.65 -11.49 -10.81
CA ASP A 89 12.02 -10.95 -12.12
C ASP A 89 12.23 -9.42 -12.07
N ALA A 90 11.61 -8.75 -11.10
CA ALA A 90 11.82 -7.33 -10.81
C ALA A 90 11.50 -7.02 -9.34
N VAL A 91 12.06 -5.92 -8.83
CA VAL A 91 11.76 -5.40 -7.49
C VAL A 91 11.00 -4.06 -7.60
N VAL A 92 9.89 -3.94 -6.87
CA VAL A 92 9.20 -2.68 -6.66
C VAL A 92 9.80 -2.02 -5.41
N ALA A 93 10.60 -0.97 -5.60
CA ALA A 93 11.18 -0.15 -4.53
C ALA A 93 10.10 0.74 -3.91
N GLN A 94 9.57 0.37 -2.76
CA GLN A 94 8.52 1.14 -2.09
C GLN A 94 9.13 2.17 -1.14
N GLY A 95 9.13 3.45 -1.53
CA GLY A 95 9.48 4.57 -0.66
C GLY A 95 8.48 4.75 0.50
N ALA A 96 8.91 5.43 1.55
CA ALA A 96 8.07 5.74 2.71
C ALA A 96 6.90 6.68 2.38
N GLU A 97 6.97 7.37 1.26
CA GLU A 97 5.93 8.27 0.74
C GLU A 97 4.71 7.52 0.19
N ALA A 98 4.84 6.23 -0.09
CA ALA A 98 3.78 5.43 -0.69
C ALA A 98 2.54 5.33 0.20
N GLY A 99 1.36 5.45 -0.40
CA GLY A 99 0.07 5.18 0.25
C GLY A 99 -0.21 3.69 0.37
N GLY A 100 -1.13 3.34 1.29
CA GLY A 100 -1.45 1.94 1.57
C GLY A 100 -0.45 1.28 2.52
N HIS A 101 -0.50 -0.04 2.61
CA HIS A 101 0.36 -0.78 3.52
C HIS A 101 1.84 -0.65 3.18
N ARG A 102 2.67 -0.53 4.22
CA ARG A 102 4.12 -0.67 4.11
C ARG A 102 4.47 -2.12 3.74
N GLY A 103 5.24 -2.28 2.67
CA GLY A 103 5.60 -3.58 2.11
C GLY A 103 6.70 -4.33 2.87
N ALA A 104 7.11 -3.87 4.05
CA ALA A 104 8.16 -4.48 4.85
C ALA A 104 7.87 -5.97 5.10
N PHE A 105 8.88 -6.82 4.94
CA PHE A 105 8.77 -8.27 5.14
C PHE A 105 8.53 -8.59 6.62
N ASP A 106 9.23 -7.88 7.51
CA ASP A 106 9.00 -7.95 8.94
C ASP A 106 8.08 -6.80 9.40
N ALA A 107 6.84 -7.15 9.76
CA ALA A 107 5.87 -6.18 10.26
C ALA A 107 6.32 -5.47 11.55
N GLY A 108 7.13 -6.12 12.39
CA GLY A 108 7.67 -5.54 13.63
C GLY A 108 8.71 -4.45 13.38
N ARG A 109 9.38 -4.48 12.24
CA ARG A 109 10.41 -3.51 11.84
C ARG A 109 9.90 -2.42 10.90
N ALA A 110 8.65 -2.54 10.41
CA ALA A 110 8.10 -1.64 9.39
C ALA A 110 8.17 -0.15 9.78
N ALA A 111 7.97 0.18 11.05
CA ALA A 111 8.02 1.56 11.55
C ALA A 111 9.44 2.16 11.58
N GLN A 112 10.48 1.33 11.71
CA GLN A 112 11.88 1.73 11.67
C GLN A 112 12.44 1.78 10.24
N GLN A 113 11.81 1.09 9.30
CA GLN A 113 12.24 0.96 7.90
C GLN A 113 11.50 1.95 6.98
N MET A 114 11.42 3.23 7.39
CA MET A 114 10.71 4.30 6.67
C MET A 114 11.67 5.12 5.79
N THR A 115 12.41 4.43 4.90
CA THR A 115 13.30 5.09 3.96
C THR A 115 12.50 5.72 2.81
N GLY A 116 12.76 7.02 2.52
CA GLY A 116 12.17 7.72 1.38
C GLY A 116 12.71 7.20 0.04
N LEU A 117 11.91 7.33 -1.01
CA LEU A 117 12.22 6.78 -2.33
C LEU A 117 13.53 7.32 -2.91
N PHE A 118 13.82 8.59 -2.69
CA PHE A 118 15.02 9.24 -3.24
C PHE A 118 16.34 8.65 -2.68
N ALA A 119 16.31 8.12 -1.45
CA ALA A 119 17.45 7.41 -0.85
C ALA A 119 17.41 5.90 -1.12
N LEU A 120 16.21 5.30 -1.17
CA LEU A 120 16.05 3.87 -1.36
C LEU A 120 16.38 3.43 -2.80
N LEU A 121 15.86 4.16 -3.78
CA LEU A 121 15.90 3.76 -5.19
C LEU A 121 17.34 3.57 -5.72
N PRO A 122 18.26 4.54 -5.62
CA PRO A 122 19.62 4.34 -6.12
C PRO A 122 20.33 3.20 -5.38
N ARG A 123 20.05 3.02 -4.07
CA ARG A 123 20.64 1.92 -3.30
C ARG A 123 20.22 0.54 -3.80
N LEU A 124 18.96 0.40 -4.25
CA LEU A 124 18.47 -0.84 -4.83
C LEU A 124 18.99 -1.03 -6.26
N VAL A 125 19.02 0.02 -7.07
CA VAL A 125 19.55 0.00 -8.43
C VAL A 125 21.02 -0.44 -8.44
N ASP A 126 21.83 0.09 -7.54
CA ASP A 126 23.26 -0.26 -7.44
C ASP A 126 23.52 -1.67 -6.87
N GLY A 127 22.53 -2.24 -6.16
CA GLY A 127 22.70 -3.50 -5.43
C GLY A 127 22.04 -4.71 -6.07
N LEU A 128 21.26 -4.55 -7.13
CA LEU A 128 20.48 -5.63 -7.76
C LEU A 128 20.89 -5.81 -9.23
N ASP A 129 20.80 -7.05 -9.71
CA ASP A 129 21.03 -7.41 -11.11
C ASP A 129 19.71 -7.46 -11.91
N ILE A 130 18.56 -7.27 -11.26
CA ILE A 130 17.23 -7.30 -11.87
C ILE A 130 16.61 -5.90 -11.91
N PRO A 131 15.63 -5.64 -12.80
CA PRO A 131 14.98 -4.34 -12.92
C PRO A 131 14.37 -3.84 -11.60
N VAL A 132 14.51 -2.53 -11.33
CA VAL A 132 13.93 -1.86 -10.19
C VAL A 132 12.81 -0.92 -10.65
N ILE A 133 11.63 -1.08 -10.08
CA ILE A 133 10.44 -0.28 -10.34
C ILE A 133 10.22 0.68 -9.16
N ALA A 134 10.19 1.99 -9.40
CA ALA A 134 10.02 2.98 -8.34
C ALA A 134 8.55 3.15 -7.95
N ALA A 135 8.24 3.13 -6.64
CA ALA A 135 6.89 3.34 -6.11
C ALA A 135 6.89 4.23 -4.86
N GLY A 136 5.97 5.19 -4.80
CA GLY A 136 5.84 6.14 -3.69
C GLY A 136 6.31 7.55 -4.07
N GLY A 137 5.56 8.58 -3.66
CA GLY A 137 5.89 9.97 -3.93
C GLY A 137 5.73 10.44 -5.39
N ILE A 138 5.40 9.55 -6.32
CA ILE A 138 5.30 9.83 -7.75
C ILE A 138 3.84 10.08 -8.13
N ALA A 139 3.52 11.26 -8.66
CA ALA A 139 2.18 11.61 -9.13
C ALA A 139 2.18 12.62 -10.29
N ASP A 140 3.32 12.84 -10.95
CA ASP A 140 3.44 13.63 -12.17
C ASP A 140 4.69 13.26 -12.99
N ALA A 141 4.87 13.95 -14.12
CA ALA A 141 5.98 13.76 -15.03
C ALA A 141 7.36 14.03 -14.41
N ARG A 142 7.45 14.96 -13.45
CA ARG A 142 8.72 15.28 -12.75
C ARG A 142 9.18 14.12 -11.90
N GLY A 143 8.24 13.52 -11.15
CA GLY A 143 8.53 12.33 -10.34
C GLY A 143 8.92 11.13 -11.20
N ILE A 144 8.28 10.93 -12.36
CA ILE A 144 8.64 9.88 -13.32
C ILE A 144 10.06 10.10 -13.86
N ALA A 145 10.37 11.30 -14.35
CA ALA A 145 11.69 11.62 -14.88
C ALA A 145 12.79 11.48 -13.82
N ALA A 146 12.54 11.95 -12.60
CA ALA A 146 13.48 11.80 -11.48
C ALA A 146 13.74 10.34 -11.13
N ALA A 147 12.71 9.49 -11.05
CA ALA A 147 12.87 8.07 -10.78
C ALA A 147 13.68 7.35 -11.88
N LEU A 148 13.42 7.64 -13.15
CA LEU A 148 14.19 7.08 -14.27
C LEU A 148 15.65 7.57 -14.26
N THR A 149 15.89 8.85 -13.93
CA THR A 149 17.25 9.39 -13.78
C THR A 149 18.01 8.75 -12.62
N LEU A 150 17.33 8.34 -11.55
CA LEU A 150 17.90 7.58 -10.44
C LEU A 150 18.12 6.10 -10.76
N GLY A 151 17.84 5.66 -11.98
CA GLY A 151 18.10 4.30 -12.47
C GLY A 151 16.91 3.34 -12.41
N ALA A 152 15.71 3.80 -12.08
CA ALA A 152 14.53 2.95 -12.18
C ALA A 152 14.27 2.53 -13.63
N SER A 153 13.88 1.26 -13.83
CA SER A 153 13.46 0.74 -15.14
C SER A 153 12.01 1.15 -15.47
N ALA A 154 11.19 1.40 -14.45
CA ALA A 154 9.80 1.82 -14.56
C ALA A 154 9.33 2.51 -13.28
N VAL A 155 8.09 3.05 -13.30
CA VAL A 155 7.42 3.60 -12.13
C VAL A 155 6.07 2.93 -11.92
N GLN A 156 5.69 2.76 -10.65
CA GLN A 156 4.36 2.28 -10.24
C GLN A 156 3.64 3.40 -9.48
N VAL A 157 2.54 3.90 -10.04
CA VAL A 157 1.76 5.00 -9.47
C VAL A 157 0.43 4.48 -8.94
N GLY A 158 0.16 4.68 -7.65
CA GLY A 158 -1.12 4.36 -7.01
C GLY A 158 -1.93 5.62 -6.74
N THR A 159 -1.55 6.37 -5.70
CA THR A 159 -2.30 7.53 -5.20
C THR A 159 -2.54 8.60 -6.26
N GLY A 160 -1.60 8.82 -7.18
CA GLY A 160 -1.74 9.77 -8.28
C GLY A 160 -2.91 9.47 -9.23
N LEU A 161 -3.43 8.24 -9.25
CA LEU A 161 -4.56 7.83 -10.07
C LEU A 161 -5.88 7.68 -9.29
N LEU A 162 -5.88 7.92 -7.97
CA LEU A 162 -7.06 7.67 -7.13
C LEU A 162 -8.23 8.61 -7.41
N ARG A 163 -8.01 9.79 -8.00
CA ARG A 163 -9.08 10.73 -8.36
C ARG A 163 -9.59 10.56 -9.78
N THR A 164 -9.06 9.59 -10.54
CA THR A 164 -9.60 9.29 -11.86
C THR A 164 -10.99 8.67 -11.75
N PRO A 165 -11.89 8.89 -12.71
CA PRO A 165 -13.24 8.27 -12.69
C PRO A 165 -13.20 6.75 -12.55
N GLU A 166 -12.20 6.11 -13.14
CA GLU A 166 -12.03 4.65 -13.12
C GLU A 166 -11.71 4.08 -11.75
N ALA A 167 -11.17 4.90 -10.83
CA ALA A 167 -10.88 4.47 -9.46
C ALA A 167 -12.14 4.25 -8.61
N ALA A 168 -13.27 4.86 -9.01
CA ALA A 168 -14.59 4.70 -8.37
C ALA A 168 -14.58 4.88 -6.83
N LEU A 169 -13.79 5.84 -6.34
CA LEU A 169 -13.70 6.13 -4.90
C LEU A 169 -14.94 6.84 -4.36
N PRO A 170 -15.25 6.71 -3.05
CA PRO A 170 -16.15 7.63 -2.36
C PRO A 170 -15.73 9.09 -2.60
N SER A 171 -16.68 9.97 -2.92
CA SER A 171 -16.37 11.36 -3.28
C SER A 171 -15.66 12.13 -2.15
N ALA A 172 -16.04 11.87 -0.88
CA ALA A 172 -15.34 12.47 0.26
C ALA A 172 -13.84 12.13 0.30
N TRP A 173 -13.45 10.93 -0.13
CA TRP A 173 -12.04 10.57 -0.23
C TRP A 173 -11.36 11.28 -1.40
N ALA A 174 -11.95 11.24 -2.59
CA ALA A 174 -11.40 11.93 -3.77
C ALA A 174 -11.21 13.43 -3.54
N ASP A 175 -12.18 14.08 -2.88
CA ASP A 175 -12.13 15.49 -2.52
C ASP A 175 -11.07 15.79 -1.45
N ALA A 176 -10.91 14.91 -0.48
CA ALA A 176 -9.88 15.04 0.56
C ALA A 176 -8.47 14.93 -0.03
N LEU A 177 -8.25 14.05 -1.01
CA LEU A 177 -6.96 13.96 -1.73
C LEU A 177 -6.62 15.30 -2.40
N ALA A 178 -7.60 15.96 -3.05
CA ALA A 178 -7.40 17.24 -3.74
C ALA A 178 -6.99 18.40 -2.81
N ARG A 179 -7.38 18.32 -1.55
CA ARG A 179 -7.12 19.35 -0.52
C ARG A 179 -6.03 18.96 0.46
N SER A 180 -5.41 17.80 0.27
CA SER A 180 -4.34 17.35 1.16
C SER A 180 -3.02 18.03 0.82
N GLU A 181 -2.17 18.15 1.84
CA GLU A 181 -0.75 18.43 1.70
C GLU A 181 0.04 17.17 2.07
N PRO A 182 1.34 17.08 1.75
CA PRO A 182 2.16 15.90 2.08
C PRO A 182 2.08 15.47 3.55
N GLU A 183 2.07 16.46 4.47
CA GLU A 183 1.97 16.28 5.93
C GLU A 183 0.58 15.86 6.42
N HIS A 184 -0.45 15.95 5.58
CA HIS A 184 -1.80 15.47 5.91
C HIS A 184 -1.94 13.95 5.77
N THR A 185 -0.85 13.25 5.45
CA THR A 185 -0.81 11.79 5.46
C THR A 185 0.10 11.28 6.57
N GLN A 186 -0.28 10.21 7.26
CA GLN A 186 0.56 9.62 8.30
C GLN A 186 0.59 8.09 8.23
N PRO A 187 1.70 7.46 8.68
CA PRO A 187 1.74 6.03 8.91
C PRO A 187 0.77 5.65 10.04
N THR A 188 0.02 4.58 9.85
CA THR A 188 -0.95 4.09 10.83
C THR A 188 -1.18 2.59 10.71
N SER A 189 -1.39 1.91 11.83
CA SER A 189 -1.87 0.52 11.92
C SER A 189 -3.35 0.45 12.31
N ALA A 190 -4.03 1.59 12.39
CA ALA A 190 -5.38 1.74 12.94
C ALA A 190 -6.44 0.88 12.23
N PHE A 191 -6.30 0.61 10.94
CA PHE A 191 -7.30 -0.11 10.16
C PHE A 191 -7.11 -1.63 10.12
N SER A 192 -5.87 -2.09 9.98
CA SER A 192 -5.58 -3.51 9.73
C SER A 192 -4.68 -4.19 10.75
N GLY A 193 -4.02 -3.42 11.62
CA GLY A 193 -2.96 -3.93 12.50
C GLY A 193 -1.58 -4.02 11.82
N ARG A 194 -1.49 -3.78 10.49
CA ARG A 194 -0.23 -3.59 9.77
C ARG A 194 -0.03 -2.12 9.45
N LEU A 195 1.20 -1.66 9.50
CA LEU A 195 1.55 -0.29 9.16
C LEU A 195 1.20 0.03 7.71
N GLY A 196 0.60 1.19 7.47
CA GLY A 196 0.32 1.72 6.14
C GLY A 196 0.19 3.24 6.23
N ARG A 197 0.22 3.95 5.09
CA ARG A 197 0.05 5.40 5.04
C ARG A 197 -1.35 5.75 4.54
N ALA A 198 -2.04 6.62 5.29
CA ALA A 198 -3.39 7.11 4.97
C ALA A 198 -3.48 8.62 5.18
N LEU A 199 -4.54 9.24 4.67
CA LEU A 199 -4.96 10.54 5.13
C LEU A 199 -5.17 10.50 6.66
N ALA A 200 -4.73 11.54 7.36
CA ALA A 200 -4.86 11.70 8.80
C ALA A 200 -6.31 12.10 9.16
N THR A 201 -7.25 11.18 8.95
CA THR A 201 -8.66 11.37 9.28
C THR A 201 -8.88 11.47 10.78
N ALA A 202 -10.07 11.90 11.22
CA ALA A 202 -10.38 12.00 12.65
C ALA A 202 -10.21 10.66 13.37
N TYR A 203 -10.60 9.55 12.75
CA TYR A 203 -10.35 8.21 13.30
C TYR A 203 -8.86 7.89 13.41
N VAL A 204 -8.05 8.22 12.40
CA VAL A 204 -6.61 7.97 12.42
C VAL A 204 -5.94 8.76 13.54
N HIS A 205 -6.31 10.03 13.73
CA HIS A 205 -5.84 10.84 14.87
C HIS A 205 -6.23 10.23 16.21
N ALA A 206 -7.52 9.88 16.38
CA ALA A 206 -8.01 9.29 17.62
C ALA A 206 -7.34 7.93 17.92
N ALA A 207 -7.11 7.10 16.91
CA ALA A 207 -6.45 5.80 17.07
C ALA A 207 -4.93 5.92 17.31
N SER A 208 -4.34 7.09 17.11
CA SER A 208 -2.93 7.39 17.39
C SER A 208 -2.72 8.16 18.70
N ALA A 209 -3.80 8.52 19.41
CA ALA A 209 -3.71 9.21 20.70
C ALA A 209 -3.08 8.30 21.76
N ALA A 210 -2.43 8.91 22.76
CA ALA A 210 -1.70 8.16 23.80
C ALA A 210 -2.59 7.26 24.67
N ASP A 211 -3.87 7.61 24.79
CA ASP A 211 -4.90 6.88 25.54
C ASP A 211 -5.70 5.90 24.66
N ALA A 212 -5.45 5.88 23.35
CA ALA A 212 -6.12 4.96 22.44
C ALA A 212 -5.76 3.49 22.75
N PRO A 213 -6.71 2.56 22.61
CA PRO A 213 -6.38 1.14 22.76
C PRO A 213 -5.38 0.71 21.69
N PRO A 214 -4.33 -0.05 22.05
CA PRO A 214 -3.33 -0.50 21.11
C PRO A 214 -3.99 -1.31 19.98
N PRO A 215 -3.46 -1.23 18.75
CA PRO A 215 -4.02 -1.98 17.63
C PRO A 215 -3.84 -3.48 17.86
N ALA A 216 -4.92 -4.25 17.71
CA ALA A 216 -4.83 -5.70 17.62
C ALA A 216 -4.00 -6.10 16.38
N PRO A 217 -3.29 -7.24 16.41
CA PRO A 217 -2.51 -7.69 15.26
C PRO A 217 -3.41 -8.01 14.05
N TYR A 218 -2.81 -8.01 12.85
CA TYR A 218 -3.45 -8.56 11.66
C TYR A 218 -3.63 -10.09 11.82
N PRO A 219 -4.76 -10.68 11.41
CA PRO A 219 -5.91 -10.08 10.73
C PRO A 219 -7.03 -9.60 11.68
N VAL A 220 -6.90 -9.81 13.00
CA VAL A 220 -7.93 -9.49 14.00
C VAL A 220 -8.36 -8.01 13.90
N ARG A 221 -7.40 -7.08 13.85
CA ARG A 221 -7.71 -5.63 13.71
C ARG A 221 -8.54 -5.36 12.46
N ARG A 222 -8.19 -6.01 11.34
CA ARG A 222 -8.93 -5.84 10.08
C ARG A 222 -10.38 -6.29 10.20
N GLY A 223 -10.63 -7.39 10.90
CA GLY A 223 -11.99 -7.87 11.18
C GLY A 223 -12.76 -6.90 12.08
N LEU A 224 -12.17 -6.48 13.20
CA LEU A 224 -12.79 -5.56 14.15
C LEU A 224 -13.15 -4.21 13.52
N THR A 225 -12.35 -3.68 12.62
CA THR A 225 -12.63 -2.39 11.93
C THR A 225 -13.54 -2.52 10.71
N ALA A 226 -13.88 -3.73 10.25
CA ALA A 226 -14.64 -3.94 9.03
C ALA A 226 -16.02 -3.24 9.04
N PRO A 227 -16.85 -3.32 10.12
CA PRO A 227 -18.15 -2.64 10.15
C PRO A 227 -18.01 -1.13 10.01
N MET A 228 -17.09 -0.51 10.72
CA MET A 228 -16.81 0.92 10.63
C MET A 228 -16.40 1.34 9.22
N ARG A 229 -15.43 0.64 8.63
CA ARG A 229 -14.90 0.96 7.29
C ARG A 229 -15.96 0.82 6.20
N GLN A 230 -16.79 -0.23 6.28
CA GLN A 230 -17.88 -0.46 5.33
C GLN A 230 -18.97 0.61 5.45
N ALA A 231 -19.35 0.97 6.68
CA ALA A 231 -20.32 2.05 6.91
C ALA A 231 -19.78 3.40 6.42
N ALA A 232 -18.53 3.72 6.75
CA ALA A 232 -17.89 4.97 6.32
C ALA A 232 -17.82 5.09 4.79
N ALA A 233 -17.51 3.99 4.08
CA ALA A 233 -17.48 3.97 2.62
C ALA A 233 -18.88 4.12 2.01
N ARG A 234 -19.87 3.38 2.51
CA ARG A 234 -21.27 3.46 2.05
C ARG A 234 -21.85 4.85 2.26
N ASP A 235 -21.60 5.43 3.44
CA ASP A 235 -22.21 6.69 3.88
C ASP A 235 -21.34 7.91 3.49
N ASN A 236 -20.27 7.69 2.72
CA ASN A 236 -19.33 8.71 2.23
C ASN A 236 -18.73 9.58 3.36
N ARG A 237 -18.41 8.97 4.50
CA ARG A 237 -17.90 9.64 5.70
C ARG A 237 -16.38 9.57 5.79
N LEU A 238 -15.71 10.69 5.51
CA LEU A 238 -14.26 10.78 5.53
C LEU A 238 -13.65 10.50 6.91
N ASP A 239 -14.32 10.90 7.97
CA ASP A 239 -13.83 10.83 9.36
C ASP A 239 -13.37 9.43 9.80
N ALA A 240 -14.07 8.38 9.33
CA ALA A 240 -13.77 6.98 9.66
C ALA A 240 -13.39 6.13 8.42
N LEU A 241 -13.19 6.76 7.28
CA LEU A 241 -12.87 6.08 6.02
C LEU A 241 -11.42 5.59 6.01
N GLN A 242 -11.20 4.38 5.50
CA GLN A 242 -9.84 3.85 5.26
C GLN A 242 -9.23 4.52 4.02
N ALA A 243 -8.90 5.79 4.13
CA ALA A 243 -8.45 6.62 3.02
C ALA A 243 -6.93 6.49 2.82
N TRP A 244 -6.49 5.39 2.22
CA TRP A 244 -5.08 5.22 1.88
C TRP A 244 -4.60 6.31 0.91
N ALA A 245 -3.50 6.95 1.24
CA ALA A 245 -2.92 8.02 0.44
C ALA A 245 -1.43 8.15 0.68
N GLY A 246 -0.65 8.28 -0.38
CA GLY A 246 0.75 8.68 -0.31
C GLY A 246 0.91 10.20 -0.23
N GLN A 247 2.12 10.66 0.04
CA GLN A 247 2.42 12.08 0.27
C GLN A 247 2.24 12.98 -0.97
N SER A 248 2.13 12.40 -2.18
CA SER A 248 1.82 13.14 -3.41
C SER A 248 0.32 13.19 -3.74
N ALA A 249 -0.57 12.97 -2.76
CA ALA A 249 -2.02 12.89 -2.97
C ALA A 249 -2.61 14.17 -3.59
N TRP A 250 -2.14 15.34 -3.18
CA TRP A 250 -2.57 16.65 -3.67
C TRP A 250 -2.38 16.84 -5.17
N MET A 251 -1.45 16.09 -5.79
CA MET A 251 -1.14 16.16 -7.21
C MET A 251 -2.06 15.28 -8.07
N ALA A 252 -2.91 14.43 -7.47
CA ALA A 252 -3.77 13.49 -8.20
C ALA A 252 -4.81 14.24 -9.05
N PRO A 253 -4.80 14.11 -10.40
CA PRO A 253 -5.75 14.79 -11.27
C PRO A 253 -7.09 14.04 -11.33
N ALA A 254 -8.19 14.79 -11.55
CA ALA A 254 -9.53 14.23 -11.73
C ALA A 254 -9.88 14.06 -13.23
N GLN A 255 -9.00 13.40 -13.97
CA GLN A 255 -9.14 13.15 -15.41
C GLN A 255 -9.10 11.64 -15.67
N PRO A 256 -9.60 11.14 -16.84
CA PRO A 256 -9.51 9.73 -17.19
C PRO A 256 -8.08 9.19 -17.11
N ALA A 257 -7.89 8.01 -16.53
CA ALA A 257 -6.59 7.42 -16.25
C ALA A 257 -5.71 7.32 -17.51
N ALA A 258 -6.27 6.90 -18.63
CA ALA A 258 -5.55 6.80 -19.91
C ALA A 258 -4.98 8.16 -20.36
N HIS A 259 -5.74 9.25 -20.19
CA HIS A 259 -5.28 10.60 -20.51
C HIS A 259 -4.13 11.02 -19.58
N VAL A 260 -4.29 10.81 -18.28
CA VAL A 260 -3.30 11.15 -17.24
C VAL A 260 -1.97 10.44 -17.53
N VAL A 261 -1.99 9.12 -17.72
CA VAL A 261 -0.78 8.32 -17.94
C VAL A 261 -0.08 8.72 -19.23
N THR A 262 -0.84 8.93 -20.32
CA THR A 262 -0.28 9.35 -21.62
C THR A 262 0.38 10.73 -21.51
N GLN A 263 -0.28 11.68 -20.83
CA GLN A 263 0.25 13.02 -20.63
C GLN A 263 1.52 13.03 -19.77
N TRP A 264 1.50 12.31 -18.65
CA TRP A 264 2.67 12.20 -17.78
C TRP A 264 3.86 11.60 -18.49
N TRP A 265 3.65 10.53 -19.27
CA TRP A 265 4.73 9.90 -20.03
C TRP A 265 5.33 10.84 -21.06
N LYS A 266 4.48 11.50 -21.87
CA LYS A 266 4.95 12.48 -22.86
C LYS A 266 5.75 13.63 -22.24
N GLN A 267 5.29 14.14 -21.09
CA GLN A 267 5.97 15.21 -20.38
C GLN A 267 7.28 14.72 -19.74
N ALA A 268 7.30 13.51 -19.19
CA ALA A 268 8.53 12.93 -18.61
C ALA A 268 9.60 12.72 -19.66
N GLN A 269 9.25 12.22 -20.85
CA GLN A 269 10.18 12.11 -21.98
C GLN A 269 10.79 13.48 -22.35
N ALA A 270 9.99 14.54 -22.38
CA ALA A 270 10.49 15.89 -22.65
C ALA A 270 11.42 16.43 -21.55
N LEU A 271 11.29 15.98 -20.31
CA LEU A 271 12.22 16.33 -19.22
C LEU A 271 13.53 15.54 -19.32
N LEU A 272 13.49 14.29 -19.73
CA LEU A 272 14.67 13.41 -19.87
C LEU A 272 15.55 13.78 -21.08
N CYS A 273 15.00 14.47 -22.08
CA CYS A 273 15.73 14.92 -23.28
C CYS A 273 16.36 16.31 -23.13
N ARG A 274 16.31 16.93 -21.94
CA ARG A 274 16.93 18.24 -21.64
C ARG A 274 18.33 18.05 -21.10
#